data_eee5ce9d1ff63bb2341afc6d00276bb2
#
_entry.id   eee5ce9d1ff63bb2341afc6d00276bb2
#
_cell.length_a   1.000
_cell.length_b   1.000
_cell.length_c   1.000
_cell.angle_alpha   90.00
_cell.angle_beta   90.00
_cell.angle_gamma   90.00
#
_symmetry.space_group_name_H-M   'P 1'
#
loop_
_entity.id
_entity.type
_entity.pdbx_description
1 polymer ?
#
loop_
_entity_poly.entity_id
_entity_poly.type
_entity_poly.pdbx_seq_one_letter_code
_entity_poly.pdbx_strand_id
1 'polypeptide(L)'
;MLPLTLKELRGKVVLVHFYAFQCHNCHANFEIYRRWHEQWREKGVVVVGIQTPETSQERDPAAVKSAAAERKLEFPIMVDVASKNWDAWENTMWPTVYVVDKNGYLRQWWQGELNWKGATGDKSIEQGVAQLLAEP
;
A
#
# COMPACT_ATOMS: atom_id res chain seq x y z
N MET A 1 4.33 -2.97 18.44
CA MET A 1 5.01 -3.05 17.12
C MET A 1 5.90 -1.83 16.93
N LEU A 2 7.14 -2.05 16.54
CA LEU A 2 8.04 -0.94 16.24
C LEU A 2 7.65 -0.26 14.93
N PRO A 3 7.76 1.07 14.82
CA PRO A 3 7.50 1.76 13.56
C PRO A 3 8.43 1.27 12.46
N LEU A 4 7.89 1.15 11.25
CA LEU A 4 8.67 0.79 10.07
C LEU A 4 9.06 2.04 9.30
N THR A 5 10.26 2.05 8.76
CA THR A 5 10.72 3.11 7.86
C THR A 5 11.17 2.48 6.54
N LEU A 6 11.14 3.25 5.46
CA LEU A 6 11.66 2.77 4.18
C LEU A 6 13.13 2.41 4.27
N LYS A 7 13.88 3.11 5.10
CA LYS A 7 15.31 2.83 5.31
C LYS A 7 15.53 1.41 5.82
N GLU A 8 14.67 0.95 6.75
CA GLU A 8 14.77 -0.39 7.32
C GLU A 8 14.38 -1.47 6.32
N LEU A 9 13.65 -1.09 5.27
CA LEU A 9 13.17 -2.01 4.24
C LEU A 9 14.10 -2.06 3.01
N ARG A 10 15.29 -1.41 3.07
CA ARG A 10 16.27 -1.49 1.99
C ARG A 10 16.65 -2.95 1.74
N GLY A 11 16.82 -3.30 0.48
CA GLY A 11 17.07 -4.67 0.07
C GLY A 11 15.80 -5.42 -0.31
N LYS A 12 14.63 -4.85 -0.01
CA LYS A 12 13.34 -5.42 -0.36
C LYS A 12 12.59 -4.51 -1.32
N VAL A 13 11.75 -5.07 -2.18
CA VAL A 13 10.81 -4.31 -2.99
C VAL A 13 9.62 -3.97 -2.08
N VAL A 14 9.22 -2.71 -2.03
CA VAL A 14 8.15 -2.27 -1.14
C VAL A 14 6.97 -1.74 -1.95
N LEU A 15 5.80 -2.26 -1.67
CA LEU A 15 4.54 -1.76 -2.21
C LEU A 15 3.89 -0.91 -1.13
N VAL A 16 3.83 0.39 -1.36
CA VAL A 16 3.22 1.34 -0.43
C VAL A 16 1.90 1.79 -1.00
N HIS A 17 0.79 1.44 -0.32
CA HIS A 17 -0.51 1.88 -0.80
C HIS A 17 -1.18 2.80 0.20
N PHE A 18 -1.72 3.91 -0.31
CA PHE A 18 -2.50 4.84 0.47
C PHE A 18 -3.97 4.45 0.39
N TYR A 19 -4.63 4.35 1.54
CA TYR A 19 -6.03 3.98 1.61
C TYR A 19 -6.73 4.69 2.77
N ALA A 20 -8.05 4.65 2.75
CA ALA A 20 -8.90 5.05 3.87
C ALA A 20 -9.96 3.97 3.99
N PHE A 21 -10.27 3.52 5.22
CA PHE A 21 -11.10 2.31 5.37
C PHE A 21 -12.56 2.53 4.97
N GLN A 22 -13.02 3.76 4.90
CA GLN A 22 -14.36 4.09 4.42
C GLN A 22 -14.39 4.48 2.92
N CYS A 23 -13.24 4.48 2.27
CA CYS A 23 -13.14 4.81 0.85
C CYS A 23 -13.65 3.64 0.01
N HIS A 24 -14.72 3.87 -0.74
CA HIS A 24 -15.34 2.82 -1.56
C HIS A 24 -14.37 2.24 -2.59
N ASN A 25 -13.67 3.11 -3.31
CA ASN A 25 -12.74 2.67 -4.35
C ASN A 25 -11.53 1.91 -3.79
N CYS A 26 -11.16 2.19 -2.55
CA CYS A 26 -10.07 1.47 -1.88
C CYS A 26 -10.42 0.01 -1.64
N HIS A 27 -11.70 -0.27 -1.33
CA HIS A 27 -12.16 -1.64 -1.07
C HIS A 27 -11.96 -2.54 -2.28
N ALA A 28 -12.07 -1.99 -3.48
CA ALA A 28 -11.88 -2.76 -4.71
C ALA A 28 -10.45 -3.33 -4.84
N ASN A 29 -9.46 -2.66 -4.22
CA ASN A 29 -8.07 -3.09 -4.26
C ASN A 29 -7.67 -3.99 -3.09
N PHE A 30 -8.47 -4.09 -2.03
CA PHE A 30 -8.08 -4.82 -0.81
C PHE A 30 -7.77 -6.29 -1.06
N GLU A 31 -8.57 -6.96 -1.88
CA GLU A 31 -8.33 -8.35 -2.21
C GLU A 31 -6.99 -8.54 -2.92
N ILE A 32 -6.66 -7.60 -3.82
CA ILE A 32 -5.39 -7.62 -4.55
C ILE A 32 -4.23 -7.42 -3.59
N TYR A 33 -4.32 -6.45 -2.68
CA TYR A 33 -3.28 -6.19 -1.68
C TYR A 33 -3.08 -7.39 -0.76
N ARG A 34 -4.17 -8.04 -0.32
CA ARG A 34 -4.09 -9.26 0.50
C ARG A 34 -3.38 -10.38 -0.25
N ARG A 35 -3.73 -10.58 -1.51
CA ARG A 35 -3.10 -11.59 -2.37
C ARG A 35 -1.61 -11.32 -2.53
N TRP A 36 -1.23 -10.07 -2.77
CA TRP A 36 0.17 -9.70 -2.90
C TRP A 36 0.95 -9.94 -1.61
N HIS A 37 0.39 -9.56 -0.48
CA HIS A 37 1.02 -9.78 0.83
C HIS A 37 1.24 -11.29 1.05
N GLU A 38 0.22 -12.10 0.87
CA GLU A 38 0.31 -13.54 1.06
C GLU A 38 1.30 -14.19 0.10
N GLN A 39 1.26 -13.77 -1.16
CA GLN A 39 2.08 -14.35 -2.22
C GLN A 39 3.57 -14.02 -2.05
N TRP A 40 3.89 -12.82 -1.57
CA TRP A 40 5.24 -12.28 -1.64
C TRP A 40 5.95 -12.07 -0.31
N ARG A 41 5.28 -12.21 0.81
CA ARG A 41 5.83 -11.86 2.13
C ARG A 41 7.14 -12.58 2.47
N GLU A 42 7.40 -13.73 1.88
CA GLU A 42 8.63 -14.50 2.07
C GLU A 42 9.55 -14.44 0.85
N LYS A 43 9.24 -13.58 -0.12
CA LYS A 43 9.98 -13.50 -1.39
C LYS A 43 10.67 -12.16 -1.60
N GLY A 44 10.87 -11.39 -0.54
CA GLY A 44 11.58 -10.11 -0.62
C GLY A 44 10.70 -8.93 -1.05
N VAL A 45 9.38 -9.05 -0.96
CA VAL A 45 8.44 -7.96 -1.19
C VAL A 45 7.65 -7.69 0.08
N VAL A 46 7.54 -6.42 0.46
CA VAL A 46 6.76 -6.00 1.61
C VAL A 46 5.62 -5.10 1.14
N VAL A 47 4.40 -5.44 1.53
CA VAL A 47 3.22 -4.60 1.29
C VAL A 47 2.98 -3.78 2.55
N VAL A 48 2.88 -2.46 2.42
CA VAL A 48 2.64 -1.54 3.53
C VAL A 48 1.44 -0.67 3.19
N GLY A 49 0.48 -0.60 4.10
CA GLY A 49 -0.66 0.30 3.98
C GLY A 49 -0.41 1.58 4.76
N ILE A 50 -0.74 2.72 4.16
CA ILE A 50 -0.75 4.01 4.85
C ILE A 50 -2.21 4.47 4.86
N GLN A 51 -2.84 4.40 6.04
CA GLN A 51 -4.21 4.85 6.20
C GLN A 51 -4.22 6.35 6.46
N THR A 52 -4.55 7.13 5.44
CA THR A 52 -4.70 8.58 5.57
C THR A 52 -6.18 8.91 5.59
N PRO A 53 -6.67 9.61 6.63
CA PRO A 53 -8.11 9.80 6.80
C PRO A 53 -8.71 10.76 5.79
N GLU A 54 -9.90 10.40 5.30
CA GLU A 54 -10.79 11.25 4.53
C GLU A 54 -11.95 11.72 5.41
N THR A 55 -12.34 10.90 6.39
CA THR A 55 -13.43 11.15 7.31
C THR A 55 -12.94 11.24 8.74
N SER A 56 -13.78 11.79 9.64
CA SER A 56 -13.43 11.90 11.06
C SER A 56 -13.23 10.55 11.72
N GLN A 57 -14.01 9.53 11.36
CA GLN A 57 -13.90 8.19 11.94
C GLN A 57 -12.56 7.55 11.59
N GLU A 58 -12.01 7.87 10.44
CA GLU A 58 -10.75 7.33 9.97
C GLU A 58 -9.54 7.92 10.69
N ARG A 59 -9.75 8.91 11.54
CA ARG A 59 -8.70 9.49 12.39
C ARG A 59 -8.48 8.72 13.68
N ASP A 60 -9.37 7.81 14.02
CA ASP A 60 -9.28 7.01 15.23
C ASP A 60 -8.44 5.75 14.99
N PRO A 61 -7.25 5.63 15.61
CA PRO A 61 -6.41 4.44 15.41
C PRO A 61 -7.10 3.13 15.76
N ALA A 62 -7.97 3.12 16.76
CA ALA A 62 -8.72 1.93 17.13
C ALA A 62 -9.69 1.53 16.03
N ALA A 63 -10.35 2.49 15.40
CA ALA A 63 -11.25 2.24 14.27
C ALA A 63 -10.48 1.71 13.05
N VAL A 64 -9.30 2.27 12.77
CA VAL A 64 -8.43 1.79 11.69
C VAL A 64 -8.03 0.34 11.92
N LYS A 65 -7.62 0.00 13.13
CA LYS A 65 -7.23 -1.37 13.50
C LYS A 65 -8.41 -2.34 13.37
N SER A 66 -9.57 -1.94 13.87
CA SER A 66 -10.78 -2.76 13.82
C SER A 66 -11.21 -3.02 12.36
N ALA A 67 -11.20 -2.00 11.52
CA ALA A 67 -11.55 -2.12 10.11
C ALA A 67 -10.56 -3.03 9.37
N ALA A 68 -9.27 -2.92 9.68
CA ALA A 68 -8.23 -3.78 9.07
C ALA A 68 -8.45 -5.24 9.44
N ALA A 69 -8.77 -5.52 10.72
CA ALA A 69 -9.05 -6.88 11.17
C ALA A 69 -10.29 -7.44 10.48
N GLU A 70 -11.34 -6.65 10.36
CA GLU A 70 -12.59 -7.04 9.70
C GLU A 70 -12.36 -7.38 8.23
N ARG A 71 -11.49 -6.64 7.56
CA ARG A 71 -11.15 -6.86 6.15
C ARG A 71 -9.97 -7.82 5.95
N LYS A 72 -9.43 -8.36 7.03
CA LYS A 72 -8.28 -9.29 7.00
C LYS A 72 -7.05 -8.70 6.32
N LEU A 73 -6.78 -7.43 6.60
CA LEU A 73 -5.58 -6.76 6.11
C LEU A 73 -4.46 -7.05 7.11
N GLU A 74 -3.61 -8.01 6.79
CA GLU A 74 -2.57 -8.50 7.71
C GLU A 74 -1.19 -7.89 7.47
N PHE A 75 -1.04 -7.11 6.41
CA PHE A 75 0.21 -6.37 6.17
C PHE A 75 0.34 -5.21 7.16
N PRO A 76 1.58 -4.70 7.37
CA PRO A 76 1.79 -3.55 8.24
C PRO A 76 1.00 -2.33 7.77
N ILE A 77 0.40 -1.62 8.70
CA ILE A 77 -0.40 -0.43 8.43
C ILE A 77 0.09 0.71 9.30
N MET A 78 0.38 1.85 8.67
CA MET A 78 0.69 3.10 9.36
C MET A 78 -0.56 3.97 9.40
N VAL A 79 -0.82 4.59 10.55
CA VAL A 79 -1.95 5.50 10.72
C VAL A 79 -1.46 6.93 10.52
N ASP A 80 -1.85 7.53 9.41
CA ASP A 80 -1.38 8.84 8.96
C ASP A 80 -2.41 9.93 9.32
N VAL A 81 -2.66 10.10 10.63
CA VAL A 81 -3.75 10.95 11.14
C VAL A 81 -3.66 12.39 10.65
N ALA A 82 -2.45 12.95 10.60
CA ALA A 82 -2.22 14.34 10.21
C ALA A 82 -1.88 14.50 8.72
N SER A 83 -2.02 13.44 7.93
CA SER A 83 -1.73 13.43 6.48
C SER A 83 -0.29 13.81 6.14
N LYS A 84 0.65 13.59 7.05
CA LYS A 84 2.05 13.93 6.84
C LYS A 84 2.70 13.09 5.74
N ASN A 85 2.41 11.79 5.73
CA ASN A 85 2.92 10.91 4.67
C ASN A 85 2.26 11.22 3.34
N TRP A 86 0.96 11.47 3.36
CA TRP A 86 0.21 11.87 2.17
C TRP A 86 0.88 13.08 1.51
N ASP A 87 1.17 14.11 2.30
CA ASP A 87 1.79 15.34 1.81
C ASP A 87 3.23 15.10 1.36
N ALA A 88 3.99 14.31 2.10
CA ALA A 88 5.40 14.02 1.77
C ALA A 88 5.53 13.27 0.43
N TRP A 89 4.58 12.40 0.12
CA TRP A 89 4.55 11.67 -1.16
C TRP A 89 3.85 12.45 -2.27
N GLU A 90 3.35 13.64 -1.96
CA GLU A 90 2.56 14.48 -2.89
C GLU A 90 1.39 13.70 -3.47
N ASN A 91 0.77 12.86 -2.65
CA ASN A 91 -0.35 12.05 -3.10
C ASN A 91 -1.59 12.90 -3.32
N THR A 92 -2.43 12.51 -4.27
CA THR A 92 -3.59 13.32 -4.68
C THR A 92 -4.91 12.57 -4.63
N MET A 93 -4.88 11.24 -4.46
CA MET A 93 -6.14 10.47 -4.46
C MET A 93 -6.01 9.15 -3.71
N TRP A 94 -7.16 8.64 -3.26
CA TRP A 94 -7.34 7.29 -2.75
C TRP A 94 -8.03 6.44 -3.83
N PRO A 95 -7.65 5.19 -4.06
CA PRO A 95 -6.41 4.57 -3.61
C PRO A 95 -5.24 4.90 -4.55
N THR A 96 -4.02 4.78 -4.05
CA THR A 96 -2.81 4.89 -4.87
C THR A 96 -1.80 3.87 -4.35
N VAL A 97 -1.11 3.18 -5.25
CA VAL A 97 -0.02 2.28 -4.87
C VAL A 97 1.28 2.74 -5.55
N TYR A 98 2.35 2.70 -4.77
CA TYR A 98 3.70 3.05 -5.20
C TYR A 98 4.60 1.83 -5.06
N VAL A 99 5.49 1.63 -6.03
CA VAL A 99 6.47 0.55 -6.01
C VAL A 99 7.86 1.15 -5.80
N VAL A 100 8.49 0.75 -4.70
CA VAL A 100 9.82 1.24 -4.31
C VAL A 100 10.81 0.09 -4.47
N ASP A 101 11.95 0.35 -5.09
CA ASP A 101 12.96 -0.69 -5.35
C ASP A 101 13.82 -0.99 -4.11
N LYS A 102 14.73 -1.94 -4.25
CA LYS A 102 15.61 -2.39 -3.17
C LYS A 102 16.53 -1.29 -2.64
N ASN A 103 16.76 -0.26 -3.43
CA ASN A 103 17.60 0.87 -3.06
C ASN A 103 16.82 2.06 -2.50
N GLY A 104 15.50 1.94 -2.41
CA GLY A 104 14.65 2.96 -1.85
C GLY A 104 14.15 4.00 -2.85
N TYR A 105 14.27 3.73 -4.15
CA TYR A 105 13.79 4.64 -5.18
C TYR A 105 12.40 4.25 -5.66
N LEU A 106 11.54 5.26 -5.87
CA LEU A 106 10.22 5.08 -6.47
C LEU A 106 10.38 4.77 -7.96
N ARG A 107 9.83 3.63 -8.39
CA ARG A 107 10.01 3.16 -9.76
C ARG A 107 8.71 3.10 -10.56
N GLN A 108 7.57 2.90 -9.91
CA GLN A 108 6.28 2.74 -10.57
C GLN A 108 5.16 3.13 -9.62
N TRP A 109 4.02 3.54 -10.16
CA TRP A 109 2.83 3.80 -9.35
C TRP A 109 1.57 3.57 -10.18
N TRP A 110 0.45 3.41 -9.47
CA TRP A 110 -0.87 3.31 -10.08
C TRP A 110 -1.87 4.10 -9.22
N GLN A 111 -2.65 4.98 -9.86
CA GLN A 111 -3.67 5.76 -9.19
C GLN A 111 -5.05 5.16 -9.47
N GLY A 112 -5.86 5.00 -8.43
CA GLY A 112 -7.21 4.47 -8.53
C GLY A 112 -7.31 2.97 -8.42
N GLU A 113 -8.48 2.44 -8.76
CA GLU A 113 -8.71 0.99 -8.75
C GLU A 113 -7.86 0.32 -9.81
N LEU A 114 -7.17 -0.74 -9.38
CA LEU A 114 -6.22 -1.45 -10.26
C LEU A 114 -6.90 -2.06 -11.47
N ASN A 115 -8.12 -2.54 -11.32
CA ASN A 115 -8.84 -3.25 -12.38
C ASN A 115 -10.11 -2.51 -12.84
N TRP A 116 -10.10 -1.17 -12.76
CA TRP A 116 -11.25 -0.36 -13.17
C TRP A 116 -11.60 -0.57 -14.64
N LYS A 117 -12.85 -0.95 -14.90
CA LYS A 117 -13.39 -1.14 -16.27
C LYS A 117 -12.49 -1.99 -17.18
N GLY A 118 -11.96 -3.08 -16.63
CA GLY A 118 -11.11 -4.00 -17.40
C GLY A 118 -9.64 -3.60 -17.47
N ALA A 119 -9.23 -2.54 -16.76
CA ALA A 119 -7.82 -2.22 -16.63
C ALA A 119 -7.06 -3.36 -15.98
N THR A 120 -5.79 -3.50 -16.32
CA THR A 120 -4.92 -4.56 -15.82
C THR A 120 -3.79 -3.98 -14.96
N GLY A 121 -4.16 -3.05 -14.06
CA GLY A 121 -3.21 -2.40 -13.17
C GLY A 121 -2.49 -3.38 -12.25
N ASP A 122 -3.20 -4.41 -11.78
CA ASP A 122 -2.60 -5.46 -10.98
C ASP A 122 -1.49 -6.18 -11.74
N LYS A 123 -1.71 -6.51 -13.00
CA LYS A 123 -0.70 -7.17 -13.84
C LYS A 123 0.49 -6.26 -14.12
N SER A 124 0.22 -4.98 -14.36
CA SER A 124 1.28 -3.98 -14.57
C SER A 124 2.19 -3.87 -13.35
N ILE A 125 1.62 -3.80 -12.16
CA ILE A 125 2.39 -3.75 -10.91
C ILE A 125 3.15 -5.06 -10.69
N GLU A 126 2.50 -6.21 -10.93
CA GLU A 126 3.15 -7.52 -10.76
C GLU A 126 4.35 -7.68 -11.67
N GLN A 127 4.27 -7.23 -12.92
CA GLN A 127 5.39 -7.24 -13.85
C GLN A 127 6.53 -6.34 -13.36
N GLY A 128 6.19 -5.14 -12.88
CA GLY A 128 7.18 -4.21 -12.32
C GLY A 128 7.90 -4.80 -11.12
N VAL A 129 7.16 -5.44 -10.22
CA VAL A 129 7.75 -6.10 -9.03
C VAL A 129 8.70 -7.21 -9.45
N ALA A 130 8.30 -8.05 -10.40
CA ALA A 130 9.14 -9.14 -10.89
C ALA A 130 10.46 -8.62 -11.46
N GLN A 131 10.38 -7.52 -12.22
CA GLN A 131 11.57 -6.88 -12.78
C GLN A 131 12.49 -6.36 -11.67
N LEU A 132 11.93 -5.68 -10.67
CA LEU A 132 12.71 -5.12 -9.57
C LEU A 132 13.33 -6.18 -8.68
N LEU A 133 12.66 -7.32 -8.48
CA LEU A 133 13.22 -8.45 -7.73
C LEU A 133 14.45 -9.04 -8.44
N ALA A 134 14.50 -8.97 -9.76
CA ALA A 134 15.63 -9.47 -10.54
C ALA A 134 16.82 -8.50 -10.54
N GLU A 135 16.64 -7.25 -10.16
CA GLU A 135 17.72 -6.27 -10.05
C GLU A 135 18.58 -6.54 -8.81
N PRO A 136 19.88 -6.18 -8.87
CA PRO A 136 20.78 -6.34 -7.72
C PRO A 136 20.36 -5.50 -6.50
#